data_964cf23a4e8a0728086fd2b0779a2355
#
_entry.id   964cf23a4e8a0728086fd2b0779a2355
#
_cell.length_a   1.000
_cell.length_b   1.000
_cell.length_c   1.000
_cell.angle_alpha   90.00
_cell.angle_beta   90.00
_cell.angle_gamma   90.00
#
_symmetry.space_group_name_H-M   'P 1'
#
loop_
_entity.id
_entity.type
_entity.pdbx_description
1 polymer ?
#
loop_
_entity_poly.entity_id
_entity_poly.type
_entity_poly.pdbx_seq_one_letter_code
_entity_poly.pdbx_strand_id
1 'polypeptide(L)' 'MYGNDSVRLTRDVEANLVPSGDKITLKKGELVRITQALGGSYTVLIQGNMAQVAS' A
#
# COMPACT_ATOMS: atom_id res chain seq x y z
N MET A 1 13.09 -0.50 -9.13
CA MET A 1 12.59 -1.87 -9.01
C MET A 1 11.76 -2.01 -7.75
N TYR A 2 10.59 -2.60 -7.86
CA TYR A 2 9.70 -2.64 -6.71
C TYR A 2 9.67 -4.02 -6.12
N GLY A 3 9.44 -4.96 -6.29
CA GLY A 3 9.46 -6.32 -5.81
C GLY A 3 9.44 -6.46 -4.31
N ASN A 4 10.50 -6.17 -3.63
CA ASN A 4 10.62 -6.45 -2.20
C ASN A 4 10.97 -5.23 -1.36
N ASP A 5 10.81 -4.05 -1.92
CA ASP A 5 11.18 -2.84 -1.17
C ASP A 5 10.16 -2.51 -0.11
N SER A 6 10.64 -2.29 1.10
CA SER A 6 9.80 -1.80 2.18
C SER A 6 9.94 -0.28 2.27
N VAL A 7 8.82 0.39 2.44
CA VAL A 7 8.78 1.84 2.49
C VAL A 7 8.06 2.25 3.75
N ARG A 8 8.62 3.23 4.45
CA ARG A 8 7.98 3.83 5.61
C ARG A 8 7.17 5.04 5.15
N LEU A 9 5.91 5.06 5.52
CA LEU A 9 5.03 6.13 5.11
C LEU A 9 5.41 7.42 5.82
N THR A 10 5.41 8.53 5.07
CA THR A 10 5.72 9.84 5.62
C THR A 10 4.46 10.63 5.98
N ARG A 11 3.30 10.07 5.67
CA ARG A 11 2.00 10.68 5.98
C ARG A 11 0.95 9.60 5.98
N ASP A 12 -0.23 9.92 6.50
CA ASP A 12 -1.37 9.00 6.42
C ASP A 12 -1.81 8.90 4.97
N VAL A 13 -2.14 7.69 4.54
CA VAL A 13 -2.51 7.41 3.16
C VAL A 13 -3.75 6.53 3.16
N GLU A 14 -4.72 6.88 2.31
CA GLU A 14 -5.88 6.04 2.13
C GLU A 14 -5.60 4.93 1.14
N ALA A 15 -6.12 3.74 1.43
CA ALA A 15 -5.94 2.58 0.59
C ALA A 15 -7.22 1.75 0.59
N ASN A 16 -7.33 0.85 -0.40
CA ASN A 16 -8.44 -0.08 -0.49
C ASN A 16 -7.89 -1.49 -0.40
N LEU A 17 -8.43 -2.28 0.52
CA LEU A 17 -8.04 -3.68 0.63
C LEU A 17 -8.47 -4.45 -0.60
N VAL A 18 -7.67 -5.44 -0.97
CA VAL A 18 -7.94 -6.29 -2.11
C VAL A 18 -8.15 -7.72 -1.60
N PRO A 19 -9.17 -8.43 -2.05
CA PRO A 19 -10.14 -8.07 -3.09
C PRO A 19 -11.41 -7.41 -2.57
N SER A 20 -11.55 -7.23 -1.26
CA SER A 20 -12.81 -6.77 -0.68
C SER A 20 -13.16 -5.33 -1.04
N GLY A 21 -12.16 -4.49 -1.28
CA GLY A 21 -12.40 -3.09 -1.60
C GLY A 21 -12.65 -2.21 -0.39
N ASP A 22 -12.48 -2.74 0.82
CA ASP A 22 -12.68 -1.96 2.03
C ASP A 22 -11.69 -0.83 2.12
N LYS A 23 -12.17 0.35 2.50
CA LYS A 23 -11.29 1.49 2.68
C LYS A 23 -10.60 1.42 4.02
N ILE A 24 -9.30 1.66 4.00
CA ILE A 24 -8.51 1.72 5.22
C ILE A 24 -7.58 2.92 5.15
N THR A 25 -7.10 3.35 6.30
CA THR A 25 -6.11 4.42 6.37
C THR A 25 -4.81 3.82 6.87
N LEU A 26 -3.75 4.00 6.06
CA LEU A 26 -2.41 3.61 6.45
C LEU A 26 -1.79 4.77 7.18
N LYS A 27 -1.29 4.53 8.38
CA LYS A 27 -0.81 5.60 9.23
C LYS A 27 0.63 5.97 8.91
N LYS A 28 0.94 7.24 9.12
CA LYS A 28 2.31 7.72 9.05
C LYS A 28 3.21 6.85 9.91
N GLY A 29 4.36 6.50 9.36
CA GLY A 29 5.34 5.69 10.07
C GLY A 29 5.17 4.19 9.89
N GLU A 30 4.09 3.75 9.27
CA GLU A 30 3.92 2.33 8.99
C GLU A 30 4.85 1.87 7.88
N LEU A 31 5.30 0.64 8.02
CA LEU A 31 6.15 0.01 7.03
C LEU A 31 5.28 -0.82 6.10
N VAL A 32 5.34 -0.53 4.81
CA VAL A 32 4.59 -1.26 3.81
C VAL A 32 5.55 -1.76 2.74
N ARG A 33 5.18 -2.85 2.07
CA ARG A 33 5.98 -3.39 0.99
C ARG A 33 5.25 -3.15 -0.33
N ILE A 34 5.92 -2.48 -1.26
CA ILE A 34 5.36 -2.25 -2.58
C ILE A 34 5.64 -3.49 -3.42
N THR A 35 4.58 -4.16 -3.87
CA THR A 35 4.72 -5.36 -4.69
C THR A 35 4.53 -5.08 -6.16
N GLN A 36 3.81 -4.00 -6.49
CA GLN A 36 3.53 -3.69 -7.88
C GLN A 36 3.16 -2.21 -8.01
N ALA A 37 3.57 -1.61 -9.10
CA ALA A 37 3.19 -0.24 -9.42
C ALA A 37 2.76 -0.21 -10.88
N LEU A 38 1.50 0.10 -11.12
CA LEU A 38 0.92 0.12 -12.47
C LEU A 38 0.10 1.39 -12.64
N GLY A 39 0.38 2.10 -13.71
CA GLY A 39 -0.41 3.27 -14.05
C GLY A 39 -0.43 4.27 -12.92
N GLY A 40 -1.57 4.55 -12.37
CA GLY A 40 -1.73 5.52 -11.31
C GLY A 40 -1.90 4.91 -9.93
N SER A 41 -1.54 3.65 -9.73
CA SER A 41 -1.76 3.02 -8.43
C SER A 41 -0.61 2.11 -8.05
N TYR A 42 -0.52 1.85 -6.73
CA TYR A 42 0.45 0.92 -6.17
C TYR A 42 -0.27 -0.17 -5.42
N THR A 43 0.23 -1.39 -5.52
CA THR A 43 -0.24 -2.48 -4.67
C THR A 43 0.80 -2.67 -3.58
N VAL A 44 0.34 -2.61 -2.33
CA VAL A 44 1.23 -2.75 -1.18
C VAL A 44 0.79 -3.91 -0.31
N LEU A 45 1.75 -4.50 0.38
CA LEU A 45 1.50 -5.58 1.32
C LEU A 45 1.69 -5.04 2.72
N ILE A 46 0.68 -5.22 3.56
CA ILE A 46 0.68 -4.69 4.93
C ILE A 46 0.22 -5.79 5.86
N GLN A 47 1.13 -6.27 6.71
CA GLN A 47 0.80 -7.27 7.74
C GLN A 47 0.03 -8.45 7.15
N GLY A 48 0.44 -8.90 5.98
CA GLY A 48 -0.20 -10.03 5.31
C GLY A 48 -1.43 -9.67 4.50
N ASN A 49 -1.84 -8.42 4.48
CA ASN A 49 -2.97 -7.96 3.68
C ASN A 49 -2.49 -7.16 2.49
N MET A 50 -3.20 -7.31 1.37
CA MET A 50 -2.88 -6.60 0.15
C MET A 50 -3.82 -5.41 0.01
N ALA A 51 -3.28 -4.26 -0.36
CA ALA A 51 -4.07 -3.05 -0.52
C ALA A 51 -3.59 -2.26 -1.72
N GLN A 52 -4.50 -1.50 -2.32
CA GLN A 52 -4.19 -0.60 -3.42
C GLN A 52 -4.17 0.83 -2.94
N VAL A 53 -3.14 1.55 -3.33
CA VAL A 53 -2.97 2.96 -3.02
C VAL A 53 -2.96 3.73 -4.32
N ALA A 54 -3.86 4.69 -4.47
CA ALA A 54 -3.87 5.56 -5.64
C ALA A 54 -2.73 6.57 -5.54
N SER A 55 -2.05 6.78 -6.63
CA SER A 55 -0.96 7.74 -6.66
C SER A 55 -1.44 9.15 -6.99
#